data_f364ced3a1a9658a474000ef457445c3
#
_entry.id   f364ced3a1a9658a474000ef457445c3
#
_cell.length_a   1.000
_cell.length_b   1.000
_cell.length_c   1.000
_cell.angle_alpha   90.00
_cell.angle_beta   90.00
_cell.angle_gamma   90.00
#
_symmetry.space_group_name_H-M   'P 1'
#
loop_
_entity.id
_entity.type
_entity.pdbx_description
1 polymer ?
#
loop_
_entity_poly.entity_id
_entity_poly.type
_entity_poly.pdbx_seq_one_letter_code
_entity_poly.pdbx_strand_id
1 'polypeptide(L)'
;MEKGLKKVFSAMGAVFCAVMMIMLCQVTNAVSYSEQTVTVDYDYQVIDSFEGVDAKYVLGYSDTGYYCCAGYVSRFYEEKFGVTVYNINMVDDKPSVYCYGKRAELREVKTPQAGDIMQDKDYSHVAIVKDCQGTTATLIEQNYKWTWNDTVYTVKNRKVLTNNHYFYRLYINGIAQSLDIDTTRPVIANAGCENITGKGYTVKADISDNRAVASVKVSTYFEGNKTKTISRVYTSAVNSLSHSVKVADLGGKDGYYITTITATDEAGNSSEQVIKTYVDTTAPTISGAKVENITAKGFDVSCNVSDKSGVSKVVFPAYPTKNGESAKKYASGKLSGGKASAYVSAEDYSVKSGEFTVKITAYDKYGNSSAKTIKASIKPAASVTLDKDSLTLDKGKSSVISAKMGGGSGLTDFVSWKSSNSKIASVSDGKVTAKGVGRATITAYTTGGKNVKCTVTVKGKISDSSISAIKTQSYTGKAVSPVPAVTYGGKKLVKNTDYTVSYSKNTAIGLSLIHISEPTRHLRIS
;
A
#
# COMPACT_ATOMS: atom_id res chain seq x y z
N MET A 1 29.96 -19.36 21.83
CA MET A 1 29.47 -18.63 23.03
C MET A 1 29.52 -17.10 22.89
N GLU A 2 30.40 -16.52 22.08
CA GLU A 2 30.59 -15.05 21.97
C GLU A 2 29.54 -14.29 21.14
N LYS A 3 28.84 -14.94 20.23
CA LYS A 3 27.78 -14.30 19.42
C LYS A 3 26.41 -14.18 20.14
N GLY A 4 26.21 -14.91 21.23
CA GLY A 4 25.00 -14.84 22.06
C GLY A 4 25.02 -13.70 23.08
N LEU A 5 26.18 -13.39 23.65
CA LEU A 5 26.31 -12.32 24.65
C LEU A 5 26.13 -10.92 24.07
N LYS A 6 26.59 -10.65 22.84
CA LYS A 6 26.43 -9.32 22.19
C LYS A 6 24.97 -8.96 21.89
N LYS A 7 24.10 -9.93 21.63
CA LYS A 7 22.64 -9.67 21.44
C LYS A 7 21.91 -9.39 22.75
N VAL A 8 22.34 -9.99 23.87
CA VAL A 8 21.72 -9.76 25.17
C VAL A 8 22.12 -8.39 25.74
N PHE A 9 23.37 -7.96 25.56
CA PHE A 9 23.81 -6.60 25.98
C PHE A 9 23.21 -5.48 25.12
N SER A 10 22.92 -5.71 23.84
CA SER A 10 22.22 -4.73 22.99
C SER A 10 20.74 -4.60 23.38
N ALA A 11 20.07 -5.68 23.77
CA ALA A 11 18.68 -5.64 24.21
C ALA A 11 18.53 -5.01 25.61
N MET A 12 19.46 -5.29 26.55
CA MET A 12 19.47 -4.65 27.87
C MET A 12 19.81 -3.16 27.81
N GLY A 13 20.69 -2.73 26.90
CA GLY A 13 21.00 -1.31 26.69
C GLY A 13 19.79 -0.53 26.15
N ALA A 14 19.01 -1.10 25.24
CA ALA A 14 17.82 -0.48 24.69
C ALA A 14 16.67 -0.36 25.72
N VAL A 15 16.50 -1.37 26.57
CA VAL A 15 15.51 -1.36 27.67
C VAL A 15 15.93 -0.37 28.76
N PHE A 16 17.23 -0.27 29.10
CA PHE A 16 17.72 0.69 30.09
C PHE A 16 17.62 2.14 29.60
N CYS A 17 17.87 2.42 28.31
CA CYS A 17 17.62 3.73 27.71
C CYS A 17 16.12 4.07 27.65
N ALA A 18 15.25 3.10 27.37
CA ALA A 18 13.81 3.32 27.37
C ALA A 18 13.25 3.58 28.78
N VAL A 19 13.72 2.84 29.79
CA VAL A 19 13.34 3.06 31.20
C VAL A 19 13.93 4.36 31.75
N MET A 20 15.14 4.75 31.35
CA MET A 20 15.72 6.05 31.70
C MET A 20 15.03 7.22 30.98
N MET A 21 14.58 7.05 29.74
CA MET A 21 13.73 8.05 29.06
C MET A 21 12.33 8.17 29.70
N ILE A 22 11.77 7.06 30.18
CA ILE A 22 10.47 7.09 30.89
C ILE A 22 10.64 7.72 32.30
N MET A 23 11.76 7.52 32.99
CA MET A 23 12.04 8.19 34.26
C MET A 23 12.45 9.66 34.13
N LEU A 24 12.98 10.12 32.98
CA LEU A 24 13.29 11.52 32.72
C LEU A 24 12.08 12.32 32.19
N CYS A 25 10.93 11.69 31.96
CA CYS A 25 9.71 12.35 31.50
C CYS A 25 8.67 12.57 32.61
N GLN A 26 9.04 12.37 33.88
CA GLN A 26 8.29 12.90 35.02
C GLN A 26 8.89 14.22 35.52
N VAL A 27 9.13 15.15 34.60
CA VAL A 27 9.18 16.56 34.97
C VAL A 27 7.74 16.95 35.23
N THR A 28 7.38 17.19 36.46
CA THR A 28 6.15 17.87 36.86
C THR A 28 6.01 19.10 35.96
N ASN A 29 5.03 19.09 35.05
CA ASN A 29 4.75 20.20 34.14
C ASN A 29 4.07 21.31 34.94
N ALA A 30 4.83 22.04 35.77
CA ALA A 30 4.37 23.25 36.39
C ALA A 30 4.06 24.27 35.29
N VAL A 31 2.89 24.88 35.36
CA VAL A 31 2.52 26.00 34.48
C VAL A 31 3.55 27.10 34.66
N SER A 32 4.29 27.44 33.60
CA SER A 32 5.32 28.47 33.63
C SER A 32 4.77 29.74 33.00
N TYR A 33 4.40 30.71 33.83
CA TYR A 33 4.04 32.06 33.38
C TYR A 33 5.32 32.87 33.09
N SER A 34 5.44 33.35 31.85
CA SER A 34 6.52 34.31 31.50
C SER A 34 6.10 35.73 31.79
N GLU A 35 6.96 36.49 32.46
CA GLU A 35 6.77 37.93 32.64
C GLU A 35 6.75 38.63 31.27
N GLN A 36 5.78 39.52 31.05
CA GLN A 36 5.59 40.24 29.80
C GLN A 36 5.24 41.70 30.07
N THR A 37 5.89 42.62 29.34
CA THR A 37 5.48 44.02 29.28
C THR A 37 4.31 44.16 28.33
N VAL A 38 3.27 44.83 28.74
CA VAL A 38 2.04 45.11 27.97
C VAL A 38 1.92 46.62 27.78
N THR A 39 1.78 47.09 26.53
CA THR A 39 1.41 48.48 26.23
C THR A 39 -0.06 48.66 26.50
N VAL A 40 -0.41 49.77 27.13
CA VAL A 40 -1.80 50.12 27.46
C VAL A 40 -2.28 51.14 26.44
N ASP A 41 -3.24 50.77 25.62
CA ASP A 41 -3.71 51.57 24.49
C ASP A 41 -5.02 52.33 24.82
N TYR A 42 -5.84 51.79 25.74
CA TYR A 42 -7.13 52.38 26.11
C TYR A 42 -7.54 52.04 27.54
N ASP A 43 -8.49 52.82 28.10
CA ASP A 43 -9.01 52.64 29.44
C ASP A 43 -9.87 51.34 29.51
N TYR A 44 -9.84 50.66 30.66
CA TYR A 44 -10.47 49.35 30.90
C TYR A 44 -9.96 48.21 30.01
N GLN A 45 -8.81 48.36 29.36
CA GLN A 45 -8.16 47.29 28.64
C GLN A 45 -7.91 46.12 29.57
N VAL A 46 -8.33 44.92 29.15
CA VAL A 46 -7.97 43.66 29.84
C VAL A 46 -6.50 43.38 29.58
N ILE A 47 -5.69 43.43 30.62
CA ILE A 47 -4.23 43.23 30.56
C ILE A 47 -3.85 41.78 30.87
N ASP A 48 -4.63 41.11 31.71
CA ASP A 48 -4.44 39.72 32.11
C ASP A 48 -5.75 39.15 32.64
N SER A 49 -5.85 37.82 32.75
CA SER A 49 -6.97 37.14 33.37
C SER A 49 -6.45 35.94 34.17
N PHE A 50 -7.05 35.69 35.30
CA PHE A 50 -6.75 34.54 36.13
C PHE A 50 -8.02 33.94 36.72
N GLU A 51 -8.23 32.66 36.50
CA GLU A 51 -9.43 31.94 36.93
C GLU A 51 -10.72 32.62 36.47
N GLY A 52 -10.72 33.22 35.27
CA GLY A 52 -11.87 33.91 34.70
C GLY A 52 -12.13 35.31 35.24
N VAL A 53 -11.32 35.83 36.16
CA VAL A 53 -11.41 37.20 36.66
C VAL A 53 -10.42 38.09 35.94
N ASP A 54 -10.91 39.06 35.17
CA ASP A 54 -10.09 39.96 34.35
C ASP A 54 -9.42 41.06 35.17
N ALA A 55 -8.10 41.21 35.01
CA ALA A 55 -7.38 42.40 35.46
C ALA A 55 -7.43 43.46 34.34
N LYS A 56 -8.05 44.63 34.66
CA LYS A 56 -8.24 45.75 33.72
C LYS A 56 -7.39 46.93 34.10
N TYR A 57 -6.84 47.59 33.12
CA TYR A 57 -6.08 48.84 33.33
C TYR A 57 -7.07 50.03 33.38
N VAL A 58 -6.81 50.98 34.23
CA VAL A 58 -7.57 52.26 34.33
C VAL A 58 -6.62 53.43 34.14
N LEU A 59 -6.87 54.26 33.12
CA LEU A 59 -6.15 55.50 32.84
C LEU A 59 -6.63 56.57 33.84
N GLY A 60 -5.80 56.90 34.82
CA GLY A 60 -6.07 57.94 35.82
C GLY A 60 -6.48 57.39 37.19
N TYR A 61 -6.51 58.29 38.16
CA TYR A 61 -7.00 58.00 39.51
C TYR A 61 -8.54 58.10 39.47
N SER A 62 -9.23 57.01 39.39
CA SER A 62 -10.65 57.04 39.62
C SER A 62 -10.94 56.78 41.10
N ASP A 63 -11.61 57.68 41.74
CA ASP A 63 -12.10 57.58 43.14
C ASP A 63 -13.04 56.41 43.40
N THR A 64 -13.34 55.63 42.38
CA THR A 64 -14.37 54.55 42.46
C THR A 64 -13.79 53.20 42.88
N GLY A 65 -12.61 53.11 43.51
CA GLY A 65 -12.09 51.91 44.20
C GLY A 65 -12.17 50.53 43.49
N TYR A 66 -12.94 50.43 42.44
CA TYR A 66 -13.29 49.18 41.80
C TYR A 66 -12.26 48.67 40.75
N TYR A 67 -11.42 49.59 40.26
CA TYR A 67 -10.46 49.27 39.19
C TYR A 67 -9.00 49.58 39.59
N CYS A 68 -8.73 49.75 40.90
CA CYS A 68 -7.38 49.76 41.44
C CYS A 68 -6.90 48.34 41.80
N CYS A 69 -5.66 48.17 42.21
CA CYS A 69 -5.12 46.89 42.65
C CYS A 69 -5.95 46.22 43.74
N ALA A 70 -6.42 47.02 44.73
CA ALA A 70 -7.30 46.55 45.77
C ALA A 70 -8.70 46.10 45.26
N GLY A 71 -9.25 46.85 44.31
CA GLY A 71 -10.52 46.51 43.68
C GLY A 71 -10.45 45.19 42.90
N TYR A 72 -9.29 44.90 42.26
CA TYR A 72 -9.10 43.60 41.62
C TYR A 72 -9.07 42.46 42.63
N VAL A 73 -8.31 42.59 43.72
CA VAL A 73 -8.26 41.59 44.79
C VAL A 73 -9.62 41.37 45.42
N SER A 74 -10.40 42.47 45.69
CA SER A 74 -11.77 42.34 46.20
C SER A 74 -12.72 41.58 45.27
N ARG A 75 -12.72 41.94 43.98
CA ARG A 75 -13.56 41.22 43.00
C ARG A 75 -13.14 39.75 42.88
N PHE A 76 -11.84 39.45 42.81
CA PHE A 76 -11.32 38.10 42.73
C PHE A 76 -11.83 37.25 43.92
N TYR A 77 -11.74 37.76 45.13
CA TYR A 77 -12.17 37.06 46.32
C TYR A 77 -13.69 36.93 46.42
N GLU A 78 -14.44 37.93 45.97
CA GLU A 78 -15.89 37.87 45.89
C GLU A 78 -16.34 36.81 44.88
N GLU A 79 -15.78 36.80 43.68
CA GLU A 79 -16.15 35.85 42.63
C GLU A 79 -15.68 34.40 42.93
N LYS A 80 -14.49 34.23 43.50
CA LYS A 80 -13.94 32.88 43.73
C LYS A 80 -14.32 32.27 45.07
N PHE A 81 -14.45 33.06 46.10
CA PHE A 81 -14.67 32.57 47.45
C PHE A 81 -15.94 33.08 48.12
N GLY A 82 -16.63 34.02 47.51
CA GLY A 82 -17.84 34.64 48.07
C GLY A 82 -17.55 35.45 49.34
N VAL A 83 -16.40 36.11 49.42
CA VAL A 83 -15.97 36.91 50.56
C VAL A 83 -15.58 38.33 50.13
N THR A 84 -15.87 39.34 50.97
CA THR A 84 -15.47 40.70 50.76
C THR A 84 -14.17 40.97 51.50
N VAL A 85 -13.16 41.59 50.83
CA VAL A 85 -11.85 41.92 51.41
C VAL A 85 -11.80 43.44 51.70
N TYR A 86 -11.32 43.79 52.88
CA TYR A 86 -11.17 45.15 53.35
C TYR A 86 -9.71 45.46 53.76
N ASN A 87 -9.36 46.74 53.88
CA ASN A 87 -8.07 47.24 54.38
C ASN A 87 -6.86 46.72 53.63
N ILE A 88 -7.00 46.48 52.31
CA ILE A 88 -5.94 45.86 51.50
C ILE A 88 -4.90 46.87 50.99
N ASN A 89 -5.09 48.18 51.18
CA ASN A 89 -4.20 49.22 50.67
C ASN A 89 -3.40 49.93 51.77
N MET A 90 -3.45 49.51 52.99
CA MET A 90 -2.76 50.18 54.10
C MET A 90 -1.44 49.51 54.38
N VAL A 91 -0.35 50.24 54.39
CA VAL A 91 1.02 49.74 54.62
C VAL A 91 1.18 49.10 55.98
N ASP A 92 0.48 49.61 56.99
CA ASP A 92 0.57 49.14 58.38
C ASP A 92 -0.61 48.25 58.80
N ASP A 93 -1.66 48.10 57.97
CA ASP A 93 -2.82 47.31 58.28
C ASP A 93 -2.84 45.97 57.53
N LYS A 94 -3.15 44.90 58.24
CA LYS A 94 -3.37 43.60 57.63
C LYS A 94 -4.71 43.58 56.89
N PRO A 95 -4.78 43.01 55.68
CA PRO A 95 -6.06 42.83 55.01
C PRO A 95 -7.01 41.99 55.87
N SER A 96 -8.26 42.40 55.87
CA SER A 96 -9.33 41.72 56.61
C SER A 96 -10.44 41.24 55.66
N VAL A 97 -11.16 40.22 56.04
CA VAL A 97 -12.25 39.61 55.21
C VAL A 97 -13.54 39.49 56.00
N TYR A 98 -14.63 39.60 55.26
CA TYR A 98 -15.98 39.32 55.75
C TYR A 98 -16.64 38.26 54.85
N CYS A 99 -17.32 37.30 55.47
CA CYS A 99 -18.12 36.30 54.78
C CYS A 99 -19.45 36.16 55.52
N TYR A 100 -20.58 36.36 54.84
CA TYR A 100 -21.91 36.28 55.48
C TYR A 100 -22.17 34.88 56.05
N GLY A 101 -22.49 34.82 57.34
CA GLY A 101 -22.85 33.56 58.01
C GLY A 101 -21.69 32.59 58.25
N LYS A 102 -20.44 32.96 57.95
CA LYS A 102 -19.24 32.11 58.15
C LYS A 102 -18.12 32.90 58.82
N ARG A 103 -17.31 32.23 59.62
CA ARG A 103 -16.06 32.83 60.14
C ARG A 103 -15.01 32.84 59.04
N ALA A 104 -14.63 34.02 58.57
CA ALA A 104 -13.55 34.20 57.59
C ALA A 104 -12.39 34.99 58.21
N GLU A 105 -11.17 34.63 57.91
CA GLU A 105 -9.96 35.32 58.33
C GLU A 105 -8.85 35.17 57.30
N LEU A 106 -7.95 36.16 57.17
CA LEU A 106 -6.72 36.07 56.41
C LEU A 106 -5.57 35.82 57.38
N ARG A 107 -4.77 34.81 57.07
CA ARG A 107 -3.56 34.50 57.83
C ARG A 107 -2.33 34.66 56.95
N GLU A 108 -1.32 35.33 57.52
CA GLU A 108 -0.02 35.44 56.86
C GLU A 108 0.62 34.06 56.64
N VAL A 109 1.14 33.84 55.46
CA VAL A 109 1.81 32.58 55.07
C VAL A 109 3.19 32.88 54.51
N LYS A 110 4.19 32.01 54.84
CA LYS A 110 5.54 32.12 54.31
C LYS A 110 5.70 31.40 52.96
N THR A 111 4.82 30.47 52.68
CA THR A 111 4.81 29.70 51.45
C THR A 111 3.51 29.98 50.71
N PRO A 112 3.51 31.00 49.83
CA PRO A 112 2.32 31.38 49.09
C PRO A 112 1.93 30.30 48.05
N GLN A 113 0.66 30.27 47.75
CA GLN A 113 0.05 29.44 46.70
C GLN A 113 -0.93 30.25 45.86
N ALA A 114 -1.34 29.70 44.76
CA ALA A 114 -2.35 30.34 43.90
C ALA A 114 -3.60 30.75 44.68
N GLY A 115 -4.08 31.95 44.43
CA GLY A 115 -5.18 32.56 45.14
C GLY A 115 -4.83 33.33 46.40
N ASP A 116 -3.60 33.23 46.91
CA ASP A 116 -3.18 34.05 48.07
C ASP A 116 -3.06 35.53 47.65
N ILE A 117 -3.33 36.44 48.59
CA ILE A 117 -3.08 37.89 48.41
C ILE A 117 -1.60 38.16 48.64
N MET A 118 -0.92 38.82 47.70
CA MET A 118 0.38 39.46 47.93
C MET A 118 0.17 40.91 48.33
N GLN A 119 0.88 41.37 49.34
CA GLN A 119 0.97 42.78 49.75
C GLN A 119 2.45 43.21 49.76
N ASP A 120 2.72 44.34 49.12
CA ASP A 120 4.03 44.95 49.13
C ASP A 120 4.37 45.51 50.52
N LYS A 121 5.62 45.37 50.98
CA LYS A 121 6.06 45.86 52.31
C LYS A 121 6.31 47.37 52.34
N ASP A 122 6.69 47.93 51.21
CA ASP A 122 7.16 49.32 51.12
C ASP A 122 6.16 50.21 50.39
N TYR A 123 5.19 49.64 49.68
CA TYR A 123 4.21 50.38 48.87
C TYR A 123 2.81 49.80 49.06
N SER A 124 1.82 50.68 48.99
CA SER A 124 0.40 50.30 49.08
C SER A 124 -0.07 49.56 47.81
N HIS A 125 0.56 48.44 47.49
CA HIS A 125 0.19 47.63 46.33
C HIS A 125 -0.14 46.19 46.73
N VAL A 126 -1.15 45.62 46.10
CA VAL A 126 -1.61 44.26 46.32
C VAL A 126 -1.89 43.54 45.00
N ALA A 127 -1.74 42.23 45.02
CA ALA A 127 -1.93 41.37 43.88
C ALA A 127 -2.47 39.98 44.31
N ILE A 128 -2.88 39.20 43.36
CA ILE A 128 -3.19 37.75 43.57
C ILE A 128 -2.02 36.92 43.05
N VAL A 129 -1.64 35.92 43.81
CA VAL A 129 -0.66 34.92 43.40
C VAL A 129 -1.30 34.01 42.38
N LYS A 130 -0.70 33.89 41.18
CA LYS A 130 -1.06 32.92 40.15
C LYS A 130 -0.38 31.58 40.39
N ASP A 131 0.89 31.62 40.80
CA ASP A 131 1.74 30.44 41.01
C ASP A 131 2.90 30.82 41.93
N CYS A 132 3.49 29.83 42.61
CA CYS A 132 4.71 30.01 43.40
C CYS A 132 5.66 28.84 43.18
N GLN A 133 6.86 29.15 42.68
CA GLN A 133 7.92 28.17 42.47
C GLN A 133 9.11 28.48 43.36
N GLY A 134 9.34 27.67 44.39
CA GLY A 134 10.39 27.90 45.38
C GLY A 134 10.19 29.22 46.10
N THR A 135 11.10 30.19 45.90
CA THR A 135 11.07 31.53 46.51
C THR A 135 10.53 32.62 45.57
N THR A 136 9.93 32.26 44.46
CA THR A 136 9.41 33.22 43.48
C THR A 136 7.91 33.01 43.26
N ALA A 137 7.11 34.04 43.52
CA ALA A 137 5.71 34.09 43.21
C ALA A 137 5.46 34.85 41.91
N THR A 138 4.57 34.30 41.06
CA THR A 138 4.06 34.94 39.85
C THR A 138 2.71 35.57 40.18
N LEU A 139 2.47 36.83 39.81
CA LEU A 139 1.33 37.61 40.22
C LEU A 139 0.42 37.91 39.03
N ILE A 140 -0.88 38.07 39.32
CA ILE A 140 -1.80 38.87 38.52
C ILE A 140 -2.21 40.09 39.32
N GLU A 141 -2.18 41.21 38.67
CA GLU A 141 -2.39 42.49 39.30
C GLU A 141 -2.99 43.52 38.35
N GLN A 142 -3.58 44.56 38.91
CA GLN A 142 -4.19 45.65 38.18
C GLN A 142 -3.41 46.96 38.54
N ASN A 143 -3.18 47.83 37.55
CA ASN A 143 -2.52 49.12 37.71
C ASN A 143 -1.06 49.11 38.23
N TYR A 144 -0.31 48.04 38.08
CA TYR A 144 1.16 48.13 38.21
C TYR A 144 1.72 48.69 36.93
N LYS A 145 2.08 50.00 36.88
CA LYS A 145 2.40 50.73 35.65
C LYS A 145 3.64 51.59 35.76
N TRP A 146 4.25 51.89 34.62
CA TRP A 146 5.22 52.96 34.40
C TRP A 146 4.95 53.66 33.07
N THR A 147 5.54 54.87 32.88
CA THR A 147 5.36 55.64 31.66
C THR A 147 6.74 55.93 31.05
N TRP A 148 6.82 55.75 29.73
CA TRP A 148 8.00 56.11 28.93
C TRP A 148 7.54 56.82 27.66
N ASN A 149 8.05 58.03 27.37
CA ASN A 149 7.65 58.82 26.20
C ASN A 149 6.12 58.86 26.00
N ASP A 150 5.37 59.24 27.05
CA ASP A 150 3.91 59.32 27.09
C ASP A 150 3.18 57.99 26.83
N THR A 151 3.86 56.91 26.67
CA THR A 151 3.26 55.57 26.54
C THR A 151 3.22 54.89 27.91
N VAL A 152 2.04 54.39 28.28
CA VAL A 152 1.84 53.67 29.54
C VAL A 152 2.10 52.19 29.32
N TYR A 153 2.87 51.61 30.21
CA TYR A 153 3.16 50.18 30.24
C TYR A 153 2.74 49.53 31.55
N THR A 154 2.40 48.29 31.52
CA THR A 154 2.20 47.45 32.71
C THR A 154 2.92 46.12 32.53
N VAL A 155 3.02 45.33 33.60
CA VAL A 155 3.66 44.00 33.55
C VAL A 155 2.62 42.93 33.78
N LYS A 156 2.57 41.98 32.86
CA LYS A 156 1.82 40.75 32.97
C LYS A 156 2.69 39.63 33.55
N ASN A 157 2.15 38.85 34.48
CA ASN A 157 2.87 37.78 35.17
C ASN A 157 4.17 38.29 35.88
N ARG A 158 4.08 39.44 36.59
CA ARG A 158 5.17 39.95 37.38
C ARG A 158 5.65 38.93 38.39
N LYS A 159 6.95 38.77 38.54
CA LYS A 159 7.59 37.83 39.47
C LYS A 159 8.18 38.58 40.66
N VAL A 160 7.86 38.11 41.86
CA VAL A 160 8.36 38.71 43.12
C VAL A 160 9.00 37.61 43.98
N LEU A 161 10.00 38.03 44.79
CA LEU A 161 10.59 37.18 45.81
C LEU A 161 9.69 37.10 47.04
N THR A 162 9.43 35.89 47.53
CA THR A 162 8.47 35.66 48.64
C THR A 162 8.96 36.24 49.98
N ASN A 163 10.28 36.45 50.18
CA ASN A 163 10.83 37.01 51.40
C ASN A 163 10.69 38.56 51.49
N ASN A 164 10.40 39.23 50.37
CA ASN A 164 10.29 40.70 50.28
C ASN A 164 8.84 41.21 50.34
N HIS A 165 7.85 40.32 50.44
CA HIS A 165 6.45 40.67 50.42
C HIS A 165 5.70 39.93 51.53
N TYR A 166 4.52 40.41 51.91
CA TYR A 166 3.60 39.70 52.75
C TYR A 166 2.64 38.89 51.86
N PHE A 167 2.26 37.71 52.32
CA PHE A 167 1.29 36.84 51.63
C PHE A 167 0.21 36.41 52.62
N TYR A 168 -1.03 36.49 52.20
CA TYR A 168 -2.19 36.17 53.07
C TYR A 168 -3.06 35.11 52.40
N ARG A 169 -3.37 34.06 53.16
CA ARG A 169 -4.27 32.99 52.74
C ARG A 169 -5.61 33.10 53.46
N LEU A 170 -6.69 32.90 52.73
CA LEU A 170 -8.04 32.89 53.25
C LEU A 170 -8.30 31.58 54.02
N TYR A 171 -8.89 31.70 55.19
CA TYR A 171 -9.46 30.61 55.96
C TYR A 171 -10.94 30.86 56.18
N ILE A 172 -11.82 29.89 55.88
CA ILE A 172 -13.24 29.90 56.17
C ILE A 172 -13.54 28.78 57.16
N ASN A 173 -14.14 29.13 58.30
CA ASN A 173 -14.37 28.18 59.40
C ASN A 173 -13.10 27.42 59.84
N GLY A 174 -11.95 28.07 59.78
CA GLY A 174 -10.65 27.49 60.13
C GLY A 174 -9.99 26.60 59.06
N ILE A 175 -10.65 26.42 57.92
CA ILE A 175 -10.12 25.63 56.78
C ILE A 175 -9.46 26.59 55.77
N ALA A 176 -8.22 26.35 55.42
CA ALA A 176 -7.54 27.09 54.38
C ALA A 176 -8.23 26.92 53.02
N GLN A 177 -8.47 28.03 52.35
CA GLN A 177 -9.04 28.00 51.00
C GLN A 177 -7.91 27.95 49.98
N SER A 178 -8.08 27.15 48.96
CA SER A 178 -7.18 27.07 47.80
C SER A 178 -8.01 27.08 46.52
N LEU A 179 -7.47 27.62 45.49
CA LEU A 179 -8.04 27.47 44.15
C LEU A 179 -7.84 26.02 43.69
N ASP A 180 -8.88 25.45 43.18
CA ASP A 180 -8.81 24.16 42.49
C ASP A 180 -8.29 24.39 41.06
N ILE A 181 -7.00 24.77 40.97
CA ILE A 181 -6.37 25.12 39.70
C ILE A 181 -5.99 23.87 38.99
N ASP A 182 -6.45 23.74 37.77
CA ASP A 182 -5.97 22.70 36.88
C ASP A 182 -4.59 23.05 36.34
N THR A 183 -3.60 22.23 36.68
CA THR A 183 -2.22 22.30 36.16
C THR A 183 -1.86 21.11 35.30
N THR A 184 -2.80 20.19 35.10
CA THR A 184 -2.63 18.99 34.30
C THR A 184 -2.75 19.34 32.84
N ARG A 185 -1.82 18.86 32.04
CA ARG A 185 -1.87 19.08 30.59
C ARG A 185 -2.66 17.99 29.91
N PRO A 186 -3.36 18.30 28.80
CA PRO A 186 -3.99 17.28 27.98
C PRO A 186 -3.01 16.17 27.55
N VAL A 187 -3.50 14.95 27.49
CA VAL A 187 -2.75 13.80 26.98
C VAL A 187 -3.15 13.57 25.51
N ILE A 188 -2.14 13.50 24.63
CA ILE A 188 -2.31 13.13 23.22
C ILE A 188 -1.77 11.70 23.07
N ALA A 189 -2.66 10.74 22.89
CA ALA A 189 -2.33 9.32 22.76
C ALA A 189 -2.63 8.82 21.33
N ASN A 190 -2.03 7.67 20.95
CA ASN A 190 -2.28 6.97 19.68
C ASN A 190 -2.17 7.88 18.45
N ALA A 191 -1.35 8.93 18.52
CA ALA A 191 -1.17 9.87 17.43
C ALA A 191 -0.45 9.22 16.25
N GLY A 192 -1.07 9.26 15.06
CA GLY A 192 -0.53 8.64 13.87
C GLY A 192 -1.25 9.08 12.60
N CYS A 193 -0.79 8.54 11.46
CA CYS A 193 -1.40 8.76 10.17
C CYS A 193 -1.83 7.44 9.54
N GLU A 194 -3.03 7.43 8.98
CA GLU A 194 -3.61 6.29 8.26
C GLU A 194 -4.09 6.69 6.86
N ASN A 195 -4.42 5.69 6.02
CA ASN A 195 -4.90 5.89 4.65
C ASN A 195 -3.95 6.78 3.83
N ILE A 196 -2.64 6.55 3.97
CA ILE A 196 -1.61 7.34 3.30
C ILE A 196 -1.61 7.02 1.81
N THR A 197 -1.88 8.02 0.99
CA THR A 197 -1.91 7.96 -0.48
C THR A 197 -1.11 9.13 -1.06
N GLY A 198 -0.82 9.11 -2.37
CA GLY A 198 -0.21 10.25 -3.07
C GLY A 198 -1.07 11.53 -3.07
N LYS A 199 -2.35 11.43 -2.68
CA LYS A 199 -3.26 12.58 -2.60
C LYS A 199 -3.38 13.16 -1.19
N GLY A 200 -3.05 12.39 -0.17
CA GLY A 200 -3.18 12.80 1.23
C GLY A 200 -3.28 11.64 2.20
N TYR A 201 -3.59 11.96 3.44
CA TYR A 201 -3.69 11.01 4.56
C TYR A 201 -4.64 11.54 5.62
N THR A 202 -4.99 10.68 6.57
CA THR A 202 -5.80 11.05 7.74
C THR A 202 -4.94 11.01 8.99
N VAL A 203 -4.90 12.11 9.74
CA VAL A 203 -4.27 12.21 11.06
C VAL A 203 -5.27 11.75 12.11
N LYS A 204 -4.85 10.88 13.01
CA LYS A 204 -5.64 10.37 14.12
C LYS A 204 -4.91 10.59 15.43
N ALA A 205 -5.65 10.86 16.49
CA ALA A 205 -5.16 10.85 17.86
C ALA A 205 -6.34 10.70 18.83
N ASP A 206 -6.08 10.14 20.00
CA ASP A 206 -6.97 10.17 21.14
C ASP A 206 -6.49 11.29 22.08
N ILE A 207 -7.42 12.10 22.57
CA ILE A 207 -7.09 13.28 23.37
C ILE A 207 -7.95 13.24 24.63
N SER A 208 -7.30 13.38 25.77
CA SER A 208 -7.98 13.38 27.06
C SER A 208 -7.35 14.36 28.02
N ASP A 209 -8.14 14.81 28.97
CA ASP A 209 -7.72 15.66 30.06
C ASP A 209 -8.48 15.27 31.34
N ASN A 210 -7.95 15.66 32.51
CA ASN A 210 -8.61 15.41 33.81
C ASN A 210 -9.90 16.24 33.99
N ARG A 211 -10.02 17.36 33.26
CA ARG A 211 -11.26 18.20 33.25
C ARG A 211 -11.86 18.24 31.86
N ALA A 212 -11.39 19.10 30.99
CA ALA A 212 -11.93 19.21 29.64
C ALA A 212 -10.87 19.75 28.66
N VAL A 213 -10.85 19.21 27.44
CA VAL A 213 -10.06 19.74 26.32
C VAL A 213 -10.84 20.89 25.68
N ALA A 214 -10.30 22.12 25.77
CA ALA A 214 -10.91 23.31 25.18
C ALA A 214 -10.70 23.38 23.67
N SER A 215 -9.52 23.00 23.18
CA SER A 215 -9.22 23.05 21.76
C SER A 215 -8.12 22.08 21.32
N VAL A 216 -8.21 21.67 20.06
CA VAL A 216 -7.15 20.90 19.38
C VAL A 216 -6.79 21.61 18.09
N LYS A 217 -5.55 22.05 17.96
CA LYS A 217 -4.99 22.62 16.74
C LYS A 217 -4.15 21.59 16.00
N VAL A 218 -4.44 21.40 14.73
CA VAL A 218 -3.62 20.57 13.83
C VAL A 218 -2.96 21.49 12.81
N SER A 219 -1.65 21.45 12.73
CA SER A 219 -0.87 22.24 11.78
C SER A 219 0.02 21.33 10.95
N THR A 220 -0.05 21.44 9.63
CA THR A 220 0.74 20.60 8.72
C THR A 220 1.48 21.43 7.70
N TYR A 221 2.74 21.07 7.43
CA TYR A 221 3.55 21.66 6.37
C TYR A 221 4.43 20.60 5.69
N PHE A 222 4.86 20.88 4.46
CA PHE A 222 5.88 20.09 3.79
C PHE A 222 7.26 20.40 4.37
N GLU A 223 8.07 19.41 4.75
CA GLU A 223 9.37 19.59 5.42
C GLU A 223 10.31 20.53 4.65
N GLY A 224 10.27 20.48 3.32
CA GLY A 224 11.06 21.38 2.44
C GLY A 224 10.49 22.80 2.30
N ASN A 225 9.31 23.11 2.87
CA ASN A 225 8.68 24.44 2.77
C ASN A 225 7.75 24.73 3.95
N LYS A 226 8.31 25.17 5.06
CA LYS A 226 7.58 25.51 6.27
C LYS A 226 6.71 26.78 6.13
N THR A 227 7.00 27.66 5.17
CA THR A 227 6.23 28.90 4.97
C THR A 227 4.80 28.62 4.52
N LYS A 228 4.55 27.49 3.87
CA LYS A 228 3.21 27.02 3.50
C LYS A 228 2.70 26.01 4.53
N THR A 229 2.19 26.52 5.65
CA THR A 229 1.56 25.72 6.71
C THR A 229 0.05 25.84 6.63
N ILE A 230 -0.67 24.73 6.72
CA ILE A 230 -2.12 24.70 6.85
C ILE A 230 -2.45 24.32 8.29
N SER A 231 -3.34 25.09 8.92
CA SER A 231 -3.77 24.83 10.28
C SER A 231 -5.29 24.75 10.38
N ARG A 232 -5.79 23.90 11.26
CA ARG A 232 -7.20 23.83 11.65
C ARG A 232 -7.32 23.71 13.16
N VAL A 233 -8.27 24.42 13.73
CA VAL A 233 -8.61 24.38 15.16
C VAL A 233 -9.98 23.73 15.33
N TYR A 234 -10.10 22.86 16.30
CA TYR A 234 -11.31 22.20 16.76
C TYR A 234 -11.58 22.69 18.18
N THR A 235 -12.78 23.25 18.46
CA THR A 235 -13.10 23.97 19.70
C THR A 235 -14.20 23.32 20.55
N SER A 236 -14.60 22.10 20.27
CA SER A 236 -15.59 21.38 21.07
C SER A 236 -15.11 19.98 21.40
N ALA A 237 -15.23 19.58 22.67
CA ALA A 237 -14.98 18.25 23.27
C ALA A 237 -14.33 17.20 22.35
N VAL A 238 -13.08 17.44 21.93
CA VAL A 238 -12.37 16.58 20.96
C VAL A 238 -11.64 15.48 21.73
N ASN A 239 -12.33 14.38 22.00
CA ASN A 239 -11.70 13.20 22.62
C ASN A 239 -11.06 12.26 21.56
N SER A 240 -11.45 12.38 20.30
CA SER A 240 -10.89 11.63 19.18
C SER A 240 -10.73 12.54 17.98
N LEU A 241 -9.48 12.72 17.55
CA LEU A 241 -9.14 13.52 16.39
C LEU A 241 -9.19 12.68 15.12
N SER A 242 -9.84 13.20 14.08
CA SER A 242 -9.77 12.70 12.72
C SER A 242 -9.66 13.89 11.76
N HIS A 243 -8.46 14.14 11.24
CA HIS A 243 -8.16 15.27 10.40
C HIS A 243 -7.58 14.82 9.05
N SER A 244 -8.22 15.21 7.94
CA SER A 244 -7.75 14.89 6.59
C SER A 244 -6.77 15.96 6.08
N VAL A 245 -5.60 15.51 5.64
CA VAL A 245 -4.59 16.34 5.00
C VAL A 245 -4.58 16.08 3.50
N LYS A 246 -4.75 17.14 2.69
CA LYS A 246 -4.61 17.09 1.23
C LYS A 246 -3.22 17.57 0.84
N VAL A 247 -2.43 16.68 0.23
CA VAL A 247 -1.05 16.98 -0.18
C VAL A 247 -0.96 18.10 -1.23
N ALA A 248 -1.94 18.18 -2.12
CA ALA A 248 -2.03 19.25 -3.12
C ALA A 248 -2.07 20.66 -2.50
N ASP A 249 -2.76 20.82 -1.37
CA ASP A 249 -2.87 22.10 -0.66
C ASP A 249 -1.51 22.57 -0.10
N LEU A 250 -0.57 21.64 0.12
CA LEU A 250 0.78 21.84 0.64
C LEU A 250 1.87 21.84 -0.46
N GLY A 251 1.49 21.83 -1.72
CA GLY A 251 2.39 21.91 -2.88
C GLY A 251 2.57 20.61 -3.65
N GLY A 252 1.98 19.48 -3.20
CA GLY A 252 1.89 18.24 -3.98
C GLY A 252 3.23 17.59 -4.30
N LYS A 253 4.21 17.59 -3.38
CA LYS A 253 5.56 17.07 -3.60
C LYS A 253 5.82 15.77 -2.86
N ASP A 254 6.70 14.94 -3.40
CA ASP A 254 7.24 13.77 -2.72
C ASP A 254 8.07 14.22 -1.51
N GLY A 255 7.92 13.55 -0.40
CA GLY A 255 8.73 13.78 0.77
C GLY A 255 7.95 13.71 2.08
N TYR A 256 8.56 14.27 3.10
CA TYR A 256 8.01 14.27 4.44
C TYR A 256 7.10 15.47 4.69
N TYR A 257 5.97 15.19 5.30
CA TYR A 257 5.02 16.16 5.84
C TYR A 257 5.07 16.10 7.35
N ILE A 258 5.21 17.26 7.97
CA ILE A 258 5.29 17.41 9.42
C ILE A 258 3.93 17.91 9.90
N THR A 259 3.29 17.12 10.73
CA THR A 259 2.03 17.48 11.37
C THR A 259 2.23 17.64 12.87
N THR A 260 1.87 18.81 13.41
CA THR A 260 1.85 19.09 14.84
C THR A 260 0.40 19.11 15.33
N ILE A 261 0.12 18.32 16.34
CA ILE A 261 -1.16 18.36 17.08
C ILE A 261 -0.87 19.08 18.40
N THR A 262 -1.58 20.18 18.67
CA THR A 262 -1.52 20.90 19.94
C THR A 262 -2.89 20.79 20.59
N ALA A 263 -2.98 20.19 21.76
CA ALA A 263 -4.19 20.14 22.58
C ALA A 263 -4.07 21.13 23.72
N THR A 264 -5.13 21.89 23.99
CA THR A 264 -5.19 22.88 25.06
C THR A 264 -6.49 22.64 25.87
N ASP A 265 -6.38 22.63 27.20
CA ASP A 265 -7.51 22.54 28.12
C ASP A 265 -8.17 23.90 28.40
N GLU A 266 -9.19 23.93 29.24
CA GLU A 266 -9.88 25.16 29.64
C GLU A 266 -9.03 26.06 30.56
N ALA A 267 -8.08 25.50 31.28
CA ALA A 267 -7.15 26.25 32.13
C ALA A 267 -5.95 26.85 31.32
N GLY A 268 -5.82 26.49 30.05
CA GLY A 268 -4.74 26.99 29.18
C GLY A 268 -3.48 26.11 29.17
N ASN A 269 -3.48 24.96 29.87
CA ASN A 269 -2.36 24.02 29.77
C ASN A 269 -2.39 23.35 28.39
N SER A 270 -1.23 23.10 27.81
CA SER A 270 -1.17 22.51 26.48
C SER A 270 -0.09 21.46 26.33
N SER A 271 -0.35 20.51 25.43
CA SER A 271 0.58 19.47 25.00
C SER A 271 0.71 19.48 23.49
N GLU A 272 1.86 19.03 23.01
CA GLU A 272 2.14 18.90 21.58
C GLU A 272 2.62 17.51 21.24
N GLN A 273 2.19 17.01 20.07
CA GLN A 273 2.68 15.79 19.43
C GLN A 273 3.01 16.07 17.97
N VAL A 274 4.22 15.69 17.56
CA VAL A 274 4.67 15.86 16.19
C VAL A 274 4.71 14.52 15.49
N ILE A 275 4.14 14.45 14.27
CA ILE A 275 4.10 13.28 13.41
C ILE A 275 4.84 13.62 12.11
N LYS A 276 5.74 12.75 11.69
CA LYS A 276 6.45 12.85 10.42
C LYS A 276 5.96 11.75 9.47
N THR A 277 5.29 12.14 8.37
CA THR A 277 4.67 11.21 7.41
C THR A 277 5.29 11.38 6.04
N TYR A 278 5.79 10.29 5.45
CA TYR A 278 6.27 10.29 4.07
C TYR A 278 5.11 10.06 3.11
N VAL A 279 5.04 10.88 2.04
CA VAL A 279 4.09 10.73 0.94
C VAL A 279 4.85 10.72 -0.38
N ASP A 280 4.53 9.77 -1.23
CA ASP A 280 4.96 9.71 -2.62
C ASP A 280 3.80 10.14 -3.52
N THR A 281 4.03 11.12 -4.39
CA THR A 281 3.05 11.66 -5.34
C THR A 281 3.38 11.29 -6.79
N THR A 282 4.52 10.62 -7.00
CA THR A 282 5.05 10.26 -8.31
C THR A 282 4.46 8.92 -8.77
N ALA A 283 4.00 8.86 -10.01
CA ALA A 283 3.48 7.63 -10.57
C ALA A 283 4.60 6.71 -11.10
N PRO A 284 4.42 5.38 -11.06
CA PRO A 284 5.37 4.44 -11.64
C PRO A 284 5.68 4.71 -13.11
N THR A 285 6.91 4.42 -13.52
CA THR A 285 7.32 4.48 -14.92
C THR A 285 7.12 3.13 -15.59
N ILE A 286 6.49 3.11 -16.78
CA ILE A 286 6.32 1.94 -17.64
C ILE A 286 7.21 2.10 -18.88
N SER A 287 8.15 1.20 -19.11
CA SER A 287 9.08 1.20 -20.25
C SER A 287 9.14 -0.16 -20.94
N GLY A 288 9.66 -0.22 -22.19
CA GLY A 288 9.87 -1.46 -22.92
C GLY A 288 8.60 -2.31 -23.10
N ALA A 289 7.42 -1.68 -23.13
CA ALA A 289 6.16 -2.40 -23.33
C ALA A 289 6.12 -3.02 -24.74
N LYS A 290 5.90 -4.32 -24.81
CA LYS A 290 5.89 -5.08 -26.07
C LYS A 290 4.90 -6.23 -26.06
N VAL A 291 4.54 -6.66 -27.27
CA VAL A 291 3.74 -7.85 -27.53
C VAL A 291 4.63 -8.88 -28.20
N GLU A 292 4.56 -10.13 -27.75
CA GLU A 292 5.33 -11.24 -28.27
C GLU A 292 4.45 -12.49 -28.41
N ASN A 293 4.96 -13.52 -29.10
CA ASN A 293 4.34 -14.84 -29.23
C ASN A 293 2.85 -14.78 -29.68
N ILE A 294 2.57 -13.90 -30.66
CA ILE A 294 1.19 -13.75 -31.15
C ILE A 294 0.77 -15.01 -31.92
N THR A 295 -0.31 -15.63 -31.48
CA THR A 295 -0.93 -16.79 -32.11
C THR A 295 -2.44 -16.55 -32.28
N ALA A 296 -3.14 -17.46 -33.00
CA ALA A 296 -4.59 -17.40 -33.09
C ALA A 296 -5.30 -17.56 -31.72
N LYS A 297 -4.61 -18.06 -30.68
CA LYS A 297 -5.17 -18.26 -29.34
C LYS A 297 -4.92 -17.08 -28.40
N GLY A 298 -3.98 -16.20 -28.73
CA GLY A 298 -3.63 -15.07 -27.88
C GLY A 298 -2.18 -14.65 -28.07
N PHE A 299 -1.67 -13.84 -27.14
CA PHE A 299 -0.35 -13.25 -27.19
C PHE A 299 0.18 -12.93 -25.80
N ASP A 300 1.49 -12.85 -25.68
CA ASP A 300 2.17 -12.39 -24.48
C ASP A 300 2.33 -10.87 -24.50
N VAL A 301 2.19 -10.25 -23.35
CA VAL A 301 2.46 -8.84 -23.10
C VAL A 301 3.50 -8.74 -22.01
N SER A 302 4.51 -7.90 -22.21
CA SER A 302 5.52 -7.64 -21.19
C SER A 302 5.93 -6.17 -21.16
N CYS A 303 6.42 -5.71 -20.00
CA CYS A 303 7.02 -4.40 -19.82
C CYS A 303 7.97 -4.38 -18.63
N ASN A 304 8.80 -3.32 -18.56
CA ASN A 304 9.53 -2.99 -17.35
C ASN A 304 8.78 -1.89 -16.59
N VAL A 305 8.78 -2.00 -15.27
CA VAL A 305 8.14 -1.03 -14.37
C VAL A 305 9.09 -0.67 -13.25
N SER A 306 9.14 0.60 -12.90
CA SER A 306 9.97 1.09 -11.81
C SER A 306 9.30 2.25 -11.10
N ASP A 307 9.53 2.33 -9.80
CA ASP A 307 9.08 3.42 -8.95
C ASP A 307 9.99 3.51 -7.73
N LYS A 308 10.21 4.73 -7.20
CA LYS A 308 11.08 4.99 -6.05
C LYS A 308 10.51 4.36 -4.77
N SER A 309 9.21 4.42 -4.58
CA SER A 309 8.49 3.82 -3.44
C SER A 309 8.17 2.34 -3.65
N GLY A 310 8.39 1.84 -4.87
CA GLY A 310 8.13 0.49 -5.32
C GLY A 310 6.77 0.31 -5.99
N VAL A 311 6.74 -0.56 -6.99
CA VAL A 311 5.51 -0.92 -7.72
C VAL A 311 4.72 -1.95 -6.92
N SER A 312 3.46 -1.65 -6.62
CA SER A 312 2.57 -2.55 -5.85
C SER A 312 1.85 -3.56 -6.72
N LYS A 313 1.38 -3.15 -7.89
CA LYS A 313 0.69 -4.03 -8.86
C LYS A 313 0.75 -3.47 -10.28
N VAL A 314 0.65 -4.40 -11.24
CA VAL A 314 0.45 -4.06 -12.65
C VAL A 314 -0.77 -4.84 -13.15
N VAL A 315 -1.66 -4.17 -13.86
CA VAL A 315 -2.84 -4.78 -14.47
C VAL A 315 -2.79 -4.65 -15.98
N PHE A 316 -3.34 -5.66 -16.69
CA PHE A 316 -3.34 -5.77 -18.13
C PHE A 316 -4.79 -5.90 -18.65
N PRO A 317 -5.63 -4.85 -18.55
CA PRO A 317 -6.91 -4.86 -19.23
C PRO A 317 -6.69 -4.87 -20.74
N ALA A 318 -7.32 -5.84 -21.41
CA ALA A 318 -7.26 -6.00 -22.85
C ALA A 318 -8.67 -6.12 -23.43
N TYR A 319 -8.83 -5.73 -24.67
CA TYR A 319 -10.09 -5.82 -25.40
C TYR A 319 -9.88 -5.80 -26.92
N PRO A 320 -10.73 -6.48 -27.72
CA PRO A 320 -10.74 -6.28 -29.16
C PRO A 320 -11.05 -4.82 -29.49
N THR A 321 -10.17 -4.15 -30.22
CA THR A 321 -10.27 -2.69 -30.52
C THR A 321 -11.62 -2.34 -31.15
N LYS A 322 -12.15 -3.24 -31.98
CA LYS A 322 -13.47 -3.09 -32.62
C LYS A 322 -14.63 -2.96 -31.60
N ASN A 323 -14.53 -3.63 -30.44
CA ASN A 323 -15.59 -3.67 -29.43
C ASN A 323 -15.44 -2.58 -28.37
N GLY A 324 -14.31 -1.85 -28.37
CA GLY A 324 -14.02 -0.78 -27.42
C GLY A 324 -13.75 -1.28 -25.99
N GLU A 325 -13.48 -0.34 -25.10
CA GLU A 325 -13.06 -0.62 -23.71
C GLU A 325 -14.17 -1.29 -22.86
N SER A 326 -15.43 -1.17 -23.24
CA SER A 326 -16.56 -1.85 -22.57
C SER A 326 -16.43 -3.39 -22.57
N ALA A 327 -15.73 -3.95 -23.56
CA ALA A 327 -15.47 -5.38 -23.68
C ALA A 327 -14.20 -5.83 -22.95
N LYS A 328 -13.56 -4.97 -22.13
CA LYS A 328 -12.28 -5.27 -21.47
C LYS A 328 -12.38 -6.45 -20.51
N LYS A 329 -11.34 -7.28 -20.53
CA LYS A 329 -11.06 -8.30 -19.52
C LYS A 329 -9.65 -8.14 -19.00
N TYR A 330 -9.41 -8.56 -17.76
CA TYR A 330 -8.10 -8.45 -17.13
C TYR A 330 -7.33 -9.75 -17.28
N ALA A 331 -6.23 -9.71 -18.00
CA ALA A 331 -5.31 -10.84 -18.05
C ALA A 331 -4.55 -10.96 -16.73
N SER A 332 -4.33 -12.21 -16.28
CA SER A 332 -3.58 -12.51 -15.06
C SER A 332 -2.12 -12.11 -15.23
N GLY A 333 -1.73 -11.04 -14.54
CA GLY A 333 -0.37 -10.49 -14.60
C GLY A 333 0.56 -11.10 -13.56
N LYS A 334 1.84 -11.18 -13.92
CA LYS A 334 2.96 -11.51 -13.03
C LYS A 334 3.87 -10.28 -12.92
N LEU A 335 4.28 -9.97 -11.69
CA LEU A 335 5.25 -8.90 -11.40
C LEU A 335 6.42 -9.50 -10.61
N SER A 336 7.64 -9.39 -11.14
CA SER A 336 8.86 -9.88 -10.49
C SER A 336 10.07 -9.10 -10.95
N GLY A 337 10.89 -8.61 -10.00
CA GLY A 337 12.16 -7.92 -10.30
C GLY A 337 12.02 -6.73 -11.26
N GLY A 338 10.93 -5.94 -11.14
CA GLY A 338 10.68 -4.79 -12.01
C GLY A 338 10.20 -5.15 -13.42
N LYS A 339 9.91 -6.43 -13.69
CA LYS A 339 9.30 -6.89 -14.95
C LYS A 339 7.87 -7.33 -14.69
N ALA A 340 6.97 -6.89 -15.55
CA ALA A 340 5.58 -7.31 -15.53
C ALA A 340 5.19 -7.98 -16.85
N SER A 341 4.42 -9.07 -16.79
CA SER A 341 3.96 -9.81 -17.96
C SER A 341 2.60 -10.44 -17.75
N ALA A 342 1.87 -10.67 -18.85
CA ALA A 342 0.61 -11.37 -18.86
C ALA A 342 0.39 -12.06 -20.20
N TYR A 343 -0.39 -13.15 -20.21
CA TYR A 343 -0.91 -13.75 -21.43
C TYR A 343 -2.36 -13.29 -21.65
N VAL A 344 -2.62 -12.71 -22.81
CA VAL A 344 -3.97 -12.31 -23.24
C VAL A 344 -4.54 -13.43 -24.10
N SER A 345 -5.53 -14.16 -23.59
CA SER A 345 -6.21 -15.22 -24.32
C SER A 345 -7.29 -14.62 -25.23
N ALA A 346 -7.22 -14.89 -26.53
CA ALA A 346 -8.26 -14.50 -27.49
C ALA A 346 -9.56 -15.27 -27.28
N GLU A 347 -9.50 -16.44 -26.64
CA GLU A 347 -10.68 -17.29 -26.38
C GLU A 347 -11.62 -16.68 -25.34
N ASP A 348 -11.12 -15.75 -24.52
CA ASP A 348 -11.92 -15.04 -23.53
C ASP A 348 -12.88 -14.01 -24.14
N TYR A 349 -12.74 -13.70 -25.42
CA TYR A 349 -13.54 -12.67 -26.11
C TYR A 349 -14.45 -13.26 -27.16
N SER A 350 -15.57 -12.58 -27.43
CA SER A 350 -16.50 -12.93 -28.53
C SER A 350 -15.85 -12.73 -29.91
N VAL A 351 -14.98 -11.74 -30.06
CA VAL A 351 -14.17 -11.47 -31.25
C VAL A 351 -12.75 -11.99 -30.98
N LYS A 352 -12.41 -13.12 -31.61
CA LYS A 352 -11.15 -13.85 -31.37
C LYS A 352 -9.99 -13.45 -32.30
N SER A 353 -10.23 -12.56 -33.26
CA SER A 353 -9.23 -12.15 -34.26
C SER A 353 -9.34 -10.65 -34.54
N GLY A 354 -8.32 -10.10 -35.18
CA GLY A 354 -8.22 -8.67 -35.47
C GLY A 354 -7.32 -7.96 -34.46
N GLU A 355 -7.45 -6.64 -34.40
CA GLU A 355 -6.67 -5.81 -33.49
C GLU A 355 -7.21 -5.86 -32.06
N PHE A 356 -6.30 -6.08 -31.12
CA PHE A 356 -6.54 -5.99 -29.67
C PHE A 356 -5.79 -4.79 -29.11
N THR A 357 -6.42 -4.05 -28.22
CA THR A 357 -5.82 -2.99 -27.41
C THR A 357 -5.55 -3.50 -26.02
N VAL A 358 -4.33 -3.29 -25.51
CA VAL A 358 -3.95 -3.59 -24.12
C VAL A 358 -3.51 -2.29 -23.44
N LYS A 359 -4.14 -1.95 -22.32
CA LYS A 359 -3.83 -0.78 -21.51
C LYS A 359 -3.12 -1.25 -20.24
N ILE A 360 -1.79 -1.33 -20.28
CA ILE A 360 -0.97 -1.67 -19.12
C ILE A 360 -1.09 -0.53 -18.11
N THR A 361 -1.46 -0.82 -16.85
CA THR A 361 -1.51 0.17 -15.79
C THR A 361 -0.72 -0.32 -14.59
N ALA A 362 0.28 0.46 -14.18
CA ALA A 362 1.11 0.20 -13.00
C ALA A 362 0.68 1.11 -11.85
N TYR A 363 0.68 0.59 -10.64
CA TYR A 363 0.37 1.31 -9.41
C TYR A 363 1.52 1.13 -8.42
N ASP A 364 1.84 2.18 -7.68
CA ASP A 364 2.70 2.12 -6.49
C ASP A 364 1.88 1.76 -5.23
N LYS A 365 2.54 1.76 -4.07
CA LYS A 365 1.87 1.53 -2.77
C LYS A 365 1.11 2.74 -2.23
N TYR A 366 1.32 3.94 -2.78
CA TYR A 366 0.59 5.16 -2.43
C TYR A 366 -0.62 5.40 -3.34
N GLY A 367 -0.87 4.48 -4.31
CA GLY A 367 -2.01 4.54 -5.22
C GLY A 367 -1.81 5.45 -6.43
N ASN A 368 -0.60 6.01 -6.64
CA ASN A 368 -0.30 6.71 -7.88
C ASN A 368 -0.24 5.70 -9.02
N SER A 369 -0.62 6.11 -10.22
CA SER A 369 -0.65 5.19 -11.35
C SER A 369 -0.28 5.86 -12.66
N SER A 370 0.37 5.08 -13.51
CA SER A 370 0.60 5.43 -14.92
C SER A 370 0.05 4.35 -15.84
N ALA A 371 -0.19 4.70 -17.08
CA ALA A 371 -0.71 3.77 -18.08
C ALA A 371 0.04 3.87 -19.40
N LYS A 372 0.23 2.71 -20.07
CA LYS A 372 0.77 2.59 -21.42
C LYS A 372 -0.14 1.72 -22.27
N THR A 373 -0.55 2.22 -23.43
CA THR A 373 -1.36 1.45 -24.36
C THR A 373 -0.48 0.87 -25.47
N ILE A 374 -0.68 -0.42 -25.77
CA ILE A 374 -0.06 -1.13 -26.88
C ILE A 374 -1.12 -1.92 -27.64
N LYS A 375 -0.79 -2.36 -28.84
CA LYS A 375 -1.70 -3.08 -29.72
C LYS A 375 -1.10 -4.40 -30.18
N ALA A 376 -1.94 -5.41 -30.35
CA ALA A 376 -1.63 -6.71 -30.92
C ALA A 376 -2.61 -7.01 -32.06
N SER A 377 -2.14 -7.68 -33.12
CA SER A 377 -3.03 -8.09 -34.22
C SER A 377 -3.00 -9.61 -34.35
N ILE A 378 -4.15 -10.26 -34.15
CA ILE A 378 -4.36 -11.69 -34.33
C ILE A 378 -4.97 -11.94 -35.70
N LYS A 379 -4.22 -12.65 -36.57
CA LYS A 379 -4.65 -13.00 -37.91
C LYS A 379 -4.53 -14.52 -38.11
N PRO A 380 -5.55 -15.31 -37.76
CA PRO A 380 -5.52 -16.75 -37.92
C PRO A 380 -5.56 -17.14 -39.38
N ALA A 381 -5.03 -18.32 -39.69
CA ALA A 381 -5.13 -18.91 -41.02
C ALA A 381 -6.59 -19.22 -41.39
N ALA A 382 -6.99 -18.87 -42.59
CA ALA A 382 -8.32 -19.18 -43.12
C ALA A 382 -8.42 -20.67 -43.48
N SER A 383 -7.31 -21.29 -43.92
CA SER A 383 -7.25 -22.72 -44.31
C SER A 383 -5.83 -23.27 -44.08
N VAL A 384 -5.70 -24.57 -44.10
CA VAL A 384 -4.42 -25.30 -44.22
C VAL A 384 -4.58 -26.41 -45.27
N THR A 385 -3.60 -26.54 -46.15
CA THR A 385 -3.56 -27.52 -47.20
C THR A 385 -2.23 -28.27 -47.14
N LEU A 386 -2.21 -29.50 -47.66
CA LEU A 386 -0.98 -30.30 -47.84
C LEU A 386 -0.63 -30.40 -49.31
N ASP A 387 0.67 -30.55 -49.61
CA ASP A 387 1.15 -30.91 -50.94
C ASP A 387 0.85 -32.34 -51.35
N LYS A 388 0.52 -33.20 -50.36
CA LYS A 388 0.15 -34.62 -50.53
C LYS A 388 -1.00 -35.00 -49.60
N ASP A 389 -2.05 -35.56 -50.14
CA ASP A 389 -3.20 -36.14 -49.41
C ASP A 389 -2.98 -37.60 -49.00
N SER A 390 -2.05 -38.27 -49.74
CA SER A 390 -1.64 -39.62 -49.49
C SER A 390 -0.13 -39.81 -49.73
N LEU A 391 0.46 -40.77 -49.01
CA LEU A 391 1.88 -41.08 -49.09
C LEU A 391 2.08 -42.57 -48.91
N THR A 392 2.82 -43.17 -49.82
CA THR A 392 3.24 -44.56 -49.72
C THR A 392 4.73 -44.65 -49.53
N LEU A 393 5.18 -45.34 -48.47
CA LEU A 393 6.58 -45.49 -48.13
C LEU A 393 6.92 -46.95 -47.82
N ASP A 394 8.10 -47.36 -48.19
CA ASP A 394 8.65 -48.63 -47.68
C ASP A 394 9.09 -48.44 -46.22
N LYS A 395 9.00 -49.50 -45.42
CA LYS A 395 9.49 -49.49 -44.03
C LYS A 395 10.94 -49.02 -43.97
N GLY A 396 11.21 -48.09 -43.04
CA GLY A 396 12.54 -47.47 -42.85
C GLY A 396 12.80 -46.25 -43.73
N LYS A 397 11.96 -45.91 -44.71
CA LYS A 397 12.08 -44.71 -45.53
C LYS A 397 11.34 -43.52 -44.95
N SER A 398 11.74 -42.33 -45.37
CA SER A 398 11.13 -41.04 -44.96
C SER A 398 10.78 -40.19 -46.18
N SER A 399 9.76 -39.36 -46.02
CA SER A 399 9.40 -38.33 -47.00
C SER A 399 8.89 -37.09 -46.27
N VAL A 400 8.97 -35.93 -46.90
CA VAL A 400 8.45 -34.69 -46.35
C VAL A 400 7.08 -34.42 -46.96
N ILE A 401 6.19 -33.97 -46.10
CA ILE A 401 4.87 -33.42 -46.44
C ILE A 401 4.93 -31.95 -46.06
N SER A 402 4.58 -31.04 -46.97
CA SER A 402 4.58 -29.60 -46.75
C SER A 402 3.15 -29.11 -46.47
N ALA A 403 2.99 -28.33 -45.43
CA ALA A 403 1.71 -27.65 -45.14
C ALA A 403 1.78 -26.19 -45.56
N LYS A 404 0.74 -25.71 -46.23
CA LYS A 404 0.58 -24.29 -46.63
C LYS A 404 -0.66 -23.71 -45.97
N MET A 405 -0.47 -22.63 -45.23
CA MET A 405 -1.57 -21.85 -44.65
C MET A 405 -2.11 -20.83 -45.64
N GLY A 406 -3.45 -20.72 -45.74
CA GLY A 406 -4.15 -19.72 -46.54
C GLY A 406 -4.65 -18.56 -45.69
N GLY A 407 -4.77 -17.35 -46.27
CA GLY A 407 -5.21 -16.14 -45.55
C GLY A 407 -4.31 -14.92 -45.78
N GLY A 408 -3.29 -15.02 -46.64
CA GLY A 408 -2.37 -13.94 -47.01
C GLY A 408 -1.17 -13.80 -46.09
N SER A 409 -0.52 -12.63 -46.07
CA SER A 409 0.67 -12.36 -45.26
C SER A 409 0.36 -12.01 -43.80
N GLY A 410 1.32 -12.18 -42.91
CA GLY A 410 1.23 -11.79 -41.51
C GLY A 410 0.32 -12.69 -40.68
N LEU A 411 0.18 -13.98 -41.05
CA LEU A 411 -0.56 -14.95 -40.25
C LEU A 411 0.14 -15.19 -38.90
N THR A 412 -0.66 -15.38 -37.86
CA THR A 412 -0.21 -15.62 -36.48
C THR A 412 -0.31 -17.10 -36.09
N ASP A 413 -0.73 -17.96 -37.03
CA ASP A 413 -0.80 -19.39 -36.84
C ASP A 413 0.53 -20.09 -37.08
N PHE A 414 0.72 -21.23 -36.42
CA PHE A 414 1.81 -22.18 -36.63
C PHE A 414 1.21 -23.55 -36.93
N VAL A 415 1.96 -24.32 -37.73
CA VAL A 415 1.57 -25.70 -38.04
C VAL A 415 2.24 -26.66 -37.06
N SER A 416 1.44 -27.54 -36.49
CA SER A 416 1.90 -28.68 -35.69
C SER A 416 1.43 -30.00 -36.34
N TRP A 417 2.12 -31.11 -36.05
CA TRP A 417 1.86 -32.37 -36.67
C TRP A 417 1.55 -33.47 -35.67
N LYS A 418 0.66 -34.37 -36.03
CA LYS A 418 0.30 -35.54 -35.21
C LYS A 418 0.11 -36.77 -36.09
N SER A 419 0.62 -37.89 -35.63
CA SER A 419 0.31 -39.22 -36.23
C SER A 419 -0.77 -39.92 -35.42
N SER A 420 -1.69 -40.57 -36.10
CA SER A 420 -2.66 -41.47 -35.48
C SER A 420 -2.03 -42.72 -34.88
N ASN A 421 -0.89 -43.16 -35.44
CA ASN A 421 -0.10 -44.30 -34.95
C ASN A 421 1.40 -44.11 -35.25
N SER A 422 2.14 -43.63 -34.26
CA SER A 422 3.59 -43.37 -34.39
C SER A 422 4.44 -44.63 -34.50
N LYS A 423 3.90 -45.83 -34.21
CA LYS A 423 4.56 -47.13 -34.43
C LYS A 423 4.55 -47.52 -35.91
N ILE A 424 3.56 -47.05 -36.68
CA ILE A 424 3.48 -47.25 -38.13
C ILE A 424 4.21 -46.14 -38.88
N ALA A 425 3.83 -44.88 -38.62
CA ALA A 425 4.50 -43.72 -39.22
C ALA A 425 4.60 -42.61 -38.17
N SER A 426 5.80 -42.12 -37.91
CA SER A 426 6.03 -40.95 -37.08
C SER A 426 6.20 -39.69 -37.95
N VAL A 427 5.88 -38.52 -37.35
CA VAL A 427 6.06 -37.22 -38.01
C VAL A 427 6.76 -36.24 -37.09
N SER A 428 7.69 -35.45 -37.62
CA SER A 428 8.33 -34.30 -37.00
C SER A 428 8.54 -33.25 -38.08
N ASP A 429 7.99 -32.05 -37.88
CA ASP A 429 8.10 -30.91 -38.80
C ASP A 429 7.81 -31.27 -40.28
N GLY A 430 6.76 -32.06 -40.48
CA GLY A 430 6.34 -32.54 -41.80
C GLY A 430 7.17 -33.73 -42.34
N LYS A 431 8.31 -34.09 -41.73
CA LYS A 431 9.08 -35.29 -42.10
C LYS A 431 8.40 -36.51 -41.53
N VAL A 432 7.84 -37.32 -42.43
CA VAL A 432 7.18 -38.59 -42.12
C VAL A 432 8.19 -39.72 -42.24
N THR A 433 8.31 -40.56 -41.22
CA THR A 433 9.19 -41.73 -41.18
C THR A 433 8.39 -42.98 -41.01
N ALA A 434 8.51 -43.91 -41.95
CA ALA A 434 7.85 -45.21 -41.97
C ALA A 434 8.54 -46.19 -41.00
N LYS A 435 7.89 -46.56 -39.88
CA LYS A 435 8.45 -47.44 -38.83
C LYS A 435 7.92 -48.87 -38.86
N GLY A 436 6.63 -49.02 -39.10
CA GLY A 436 5.95 -50.33 -39.12
C GLY A 436 5.00 -50.44 -40.30
N VAL A 437 4.79 -51.65 -40.80
CA VAL A 437 3.86 -51.90 -41.90
C VAL A 437 2.42 -51.62 -41.47
N GLY A 438 1.62 -50.99 -42.33
CA GLY A 438 0.24 -50.65 -42.07
C GLY A 438 -0.16 -49.23 -42.53
N ARG A 439 -1.26 -48.73 -42.02
CA ARG A 439 -1.75 -47.36 -42.31
C ARG A 439 -1.73 -46.50 -41.08
N ALA A 440 -1.32 -45.25 -41.25
CA ALA A 440 -1.45 -44.18 -40.25
C ALA A 440 -1.91 -42.91 -40.94
N THR A 441 -2.65 -42.07 -40.20
CA THR A 441 -3.04 -40.74 -40.66
C THR A 441 -2.11 -39.71 -40.03
N ILE A 442 -1.46 -38.91 -40.82
CA ILE A 442 -0.72 -37.72 -40.41
C ILE A 442 -1.65 -36.53 -40.52
N THR A 443 -1.82 -35.80 -39.45
CA THR A 443 -2.66 -34.60 -39.42
C THR A 443 -1.79 -33.35 -39.12
N ALA A 444 -1.89 -32.34 -39.97
CA ALA A 444 -1.36 -31.01 -39.73
C ALA A 444 -2.46 -30.16 -39.08
N TYR A 445 -2.11 -29.45 -37.99
CA TYR A 445 -3.01 -28.55 -37.27
C TYR A 445 -2.44 -27.15 -37.28
N THR A 446 -3.28 -26.15 -37.47
CA THR A 446 -2.91 -24.77 -37.12
C THR A 446 -3.26 -24.47 -35.68
N THR A 447 -2.59 -23.51 -35.03
CA THR A 447 -2.94 -23.05 -33.68
C THR A 447 -4.36 -22.50 -33.60
N GLY A 448 -4.91 -21.96 -34.69
CA GLY A 448 -6.31 -21.53 -34.82
C GLY A 448 -7.34 -22.66 -35.01
N GLY A 449 -6.89 -23.95 -34.98
CA GLY A 449 -7.78 -25.12 -35.01
C GLY A 449 -8.13 -25.67 -36.39
N LYS A 450 -7.62 -25.09 -37.49
CA LYS A 450 -7.74 -25.70 -38.82
C LYS A 450 -6.90 -26.96 -38.90
N ASN A 451 -7.36 -27.96 -39.64
CA ASN A 451 -6.58 -29.18 -39.82
C ASN A 451 -6.79 -29.80 -41.21
N VAL A 452 -5.82 -30.58 -41.62
CA VAL A 452 -5.84 -31.35 -42.87
C VAL A 452 -5.06 -32.66 -42.65
N LYS A 453 -5.45 -33.69 -43.38
CA LYS A 453 -4.99 -35.08 -43.17
C LYS A 453 -4.27 -35.62 -44.41
N CYS A 454 -3.23 -36.39 -44.19
CA CYS A 454 -2.58 -37.24 -45.19
C CYS A 454 -2.62 -38.70 -44.74
N THR A 455 -3.02 -39.57 -45.62
CA THR A 455 -3.03 -41.00 -45.35
C THR A 455 -1.67 -41.58 -45.71
N VAL A 456 -0.95 -42.18 -44.76
CA VAL A 456 0.34 -42.84 -44.97
C VAL A 456 0.18 -44.33 -44.97
N THR A 457 0.58 -44.96 -46.06
CA THR A 457 0.64 -46.44 -46.19
C THR A 457 2.10 -46.86 -46.14
N VAL A 458 2.45 -47.66 -45.16
CA VAL A 458 3.80 -48.25 -45.04
C VAL A 458 3.81 -49.66 -45.54
N LYS A 459 4.64 -49.91 -46.57
CA LYS A 459 4.85 -51.25 -47.17
C LYS A 459 5.99 -51.99 -46.47
N GLY A 460 5.84 -53.30 -46.32
CA GLY A 460 6.90 -54.19 -45.93
C GLY A 460 7.49 -54.89 -47.16
N LYS A 461 8.70 -55.38 -47.05
CA LYS A 461 9.27 -56.27 -48.07
C LYS A 461 8.92 -57.71 -47.79
N ILE A 462 8.63 -58.48 -48.82
CA ILE A 462 8.34 -59.93 -48.68
C ILE A 462 9.51 -60.70 -48.10
N SER A 463 10.76 -60.19 -48.32
CA SER A 463 11.97 -60.74 -47.72
C SER A 463 11.98 -60.77 -46.20
N ASP A 464 11.16 -59.89 -45.55
CA ASP A 464 11.05 -59.80 -44.09
C ASP A 464 9.92 -60.71 -43.54
N SER A 465 9.28 -61.46 -44.37
CA SER A 465 8.20 -62.37 -44.02
C SER A 465 8.73 -63.74 -43.59
N SER A 466 8.03 -64.38 -42.68
CA SER A 466 8.28 -65.77 -42.31
C SER A 466 7.49 -66.67 -43.24
N ILE A 467 8.18 -67.59 -43.86
CA ILE A 467 7.59 -68.59 -44.77
C ILE A 467 7.62 -69.93 -44.05
N SER A 468 6.47 -70.61 -43.96
CA SER A 468 6.41 -71.94 -43.35
C SER A 468 7.07 -73.00 -44.24
N ALA A 469 7.69 -73.95 -43.60
CA ALA A 469 8.25 -75.11 -44.32
C ALA A 469 7.10 -75.81 -45.07
N ILE A 470 7.40 -76.16 -46.33
CA ILE A 470 6.48 -76.99 -47.17
C ILE A 470 6.75 -78.46 -46.87
N LYS A 471 5.73 -79.18 -46.47
CA LYS A 471 5.82 -80.64 -46.25
C LYS A 471 6.19 -81.33 -47.54
N THR A 472 6.97 -82.39 -47.44
CA THR A 472 7.30 -83.28 -48.58
C THR A 472 5.99 -83.68 -49.30
N GLN A 473 5.99 -83.54 -50.60
CA GLN A 473 4.86 -83.86 -51.47
C GLN A 473 5.12 -85.21 -52.14
N SER A 474 4.04 -86.05 -52.25
CA SER A 474 4.13 -87.30 -53.00
C SER A 474 4.15 -87.00 -54.50
N TYR A 475 4.99 -87.72 -55.25
CA TYR A 475 5.02 -87.63 -56.69
C TYR A 475 3.74 -88.26 -57.31
N THR A 476 3.01 -87.50 -58.12
CA THR A 476 1.72 -87.88 -58.70
C THR A 476 1.77 -87.95 -60.23
N GLY A 477 2.93 -87.77 -60.88
CA GLY A 477 3.09 -87.62 -62.33
C GLY A 477 2.56 -86.33 -62.92
N LYS A 478 2.03 -85.43 -62.04
CA LYS A 478 1.55 -84.09 -62.41
C LYS A 478 2.25 -83.01 -61.64
N ALA A 479 2.13 -81.77 -62.13
CA ALA A 479 2.74 -80.58 -61.44
C ALA A 479 2.19 -80.44 -60.04
N VAL A 480 3.08 -80.40 -59.05
CA VAL A 480 2.75 -80.21 -57.64
C VAL A 480 3.00 -78.75 -57.26
N SER A 481 1.97 -78.04 -56.76
CA SER A 481 1.97 -76.61 -56.47
C SER A 481 1.57 -76.28 -55.02
N PRO A 482 2.30 -76.71 -54.00
CA PRO A 482 1.99 -76.44 -52.61
C PRO A 482 2.06 -74.98 -52.30
N VAL A 483 1.13 -74.45 -51.54
CA VAL A 483 1.12 -73.05 -51.14
C VAL A 483 1.71 -72.88 -49.74
N PRO A 484 2.89 -72.26 -49.58
CA PRO A 484 3.45 -72.02 -48.28
C PRO A 484 2.59 -71.00 -47.51
N ALA A 485 2.49 -71.15 -46.20
CA ALA A 485 1.92 -70.10 -45.37
C ALA A 485 3.00 -69.01 -45.18
N VAL A 486 2.66 -67.82 -45.60
CA VAL A 486 3.52 -66.64 -45.46
C VAL A 486 2.94 -65.73 -44.37
N THR A 487 3.76 -65.33 -43.41
CA THR A 487 3.36 -64.41 -42.32
C THR A 487 4.30 -63.23 -42.27
N TYR A 488 3.78 -62.03 -42.03
CA TYR A 488 4.51 -60.82 -41.80
C TYR A 488 4.04 -60.17 -40.50
N GLY A 489 4.95 -59.91 -39.54
CA GLY A 489 4.63 -59.33 -38.26
C GLY A 489 3.54 -60.05 -37.47
N GLY A 490 3.49 -61.39 -37.57
CA GLY A 490 2.48 -62.26 -36.95
C GLY A 490 1.14 -62.36 -37.68
N LYS A 491 0.93 -61.64 -38.79
CA LYS A 491 -0.28 -61.73 -39.63
C LYS A 491 -0.06 -62.68 -40.83
N LYS A 492 -1.00 -63.57 -41.09
CA LYS A 492 -1.00 -64.47 -42.25
C LYS A 492 -1.30 -63.63 -43.51
N LEU A 493 -0.43 -63.76 -44.53
CA LEU A 493 -0.63 -63.14 -45.83
C LEU A 493 -1.49 -64.02 -46.76
N VAL A 494 -2.21 -63.38 -47.71
CA VAL A 494 -3.12 -64.04 -48.64
C VAL A 494 -2.45 -64.15 -50.03
N LYS A 495 -2.35 -65.37 -50.57
CA LYS A 495 -1.84 -65.61 -51.91
C LYS A 495 -2.64 -64.85 -52.97
N ASN A 496 -2.00 -64.34 -54.00
CA ASN A 496 -2.54 -63.54 -55.10
C ASN A 496 -3.07 -62.15 -54.69
N THR A 497 -3.11 -61.87 -53.38
CA THR A 497 -3.44 -60.54 -52.83
C THR A 497 -2.15 -59.88 -52.29
N ASP A 498 -1.45 -60.58 -51.40
CA ASP A 498 -0.28 -60.06 -50.68
C ASP A 498 1.03 -60.60 -51.23
N TYR A 499 1.03 -61.74 -51.86
CA TYR A 499 2.18 -62.37 -52.52
C TYR A 499 1.77 -63.26 -53.67
N THR A 500 2.67 -63.53 -54.59
CA THR A 500 2.52 -64.50 -55.68
C THR A 500 3.53 -65.64 -55.52
N VAL A 501 3.16 -66.82 -56.02
CA VAL A 501 4.01 -68.00 -55.98
C VAL A 501 4.14 -68.51 -57.37
N SER A 502 5.36 -68.67 -57.81
CA SER A 502 5.72 -69.37 -59.06
C SER A 502 6.54 -70.64 -58.77
N TYR A 503 6.46 -71.59 -59.61
CA TYR A 503 7.08 -72.88 -59.44
C TYR A 503 7.95 -73.17 -60.67
N SER A 504 9.08 -73.80 -60.45
CA SER A 504 9.90 -74.37 -61.55
C SER A 504 10.35 -75.77 -61.16
N LYS A 505 10.44 -76.68 -62.16
CA LYS A 505 10.85 -78.06 -61.96
C LYS A 505 9.91 -78.88 -61.04
N ASN A 506 8.63 -78.61 -61.07
CA ASN A 506 7.63 -79.20 -60.15
C ASN A 506 6.86 -80.40 -60.69
N THR A 507 7.36 -81.01 -61.83
CA THR A 507 6.83 -82.18 -62.53
C THR A 507 7.72 -83.40 -62.50
N ALA A 508 8.91 -83.30 -61.85
CA ALA A 508 9.92 -84.38 -61.78
C ALA A 508 10.27 -84.72 -60.33
N ILE A 509 10.76 -85.93 -60.07
CA ILE A 509 11.31 -86.31 -58.76
C ILE A 509 12.58 -85.52 -58.49
N GLY A 510 12.64 -84.90 -57.33
CA GLY A 510 13.80 -84.08 -56.90
C GLY A 510 13.39 -82.76 -56.28
N LEU A 511 14.38 -81.84 -56.23
CA LEU A 511 14.15 -80.47 -55.65
C LEU A 511 13.36 -79.59 -56.62
N SER A 512 12.23 -79.10 -56.19
CA SER A 512 11.42 -78.07 -56.85
C SER A 512 11.76 -76.71 -56.30
N LEU A 513 11.96 -75.73 -57.20
CA LEU A 513 12.18 -74.36 -56.79
C LEU A 513 10.85 -73.61 -56.70
N ILE A 514 10.60 -73.01 -55.58
CA ILE A 514 9.44 -72.17 -55.33
C ILE A 514 9.87 -70.72 -55.17
N HIS A 515 9.35 -69.85 -56.01
CA HIS A 515 9.61 -68.42 -55.95
C HIS A 515 8.39 -67.72 -55.34
N ILE A 516 8.62 -66.93 -54.30
CA ILE A 516 7.64 -66.09 -53.67
C ILE A 516 8.03 -64.66 -53.93
N SER A 517 7.18 -63.89 -54.56
CA SER A 517 7.45 -62.49 -54.90
C SER A 517 6.28 -61.58 -54.48
N GLU A 518 6.59 -60.32 -54.35
CA GLU A 518 5.57 -59.29 -54.12
C GLU A 518 4.62 -59.22 -55.32
N PRO A 519 3.30 -59.01 -55.09
CA PRO A 519 2.37 -58.79 -56.18
C PRO A 519 2.68 -57.46 -56.87
N THR A 520 2.49 -57.40 -58.19
CA THR A 520 2.66 -56.17 -58.98
C THR A 520 1.65 -55.06 -58.58
N ARG A 521 0.66 -55.39 -57.78
CA ARG A 521 -0.30 -54.45 -57.13
C ARG A 521 -0.03 -54.36 -55.63
N HIS A 522 -0.11 -53.14 -55.14
CA HIS A 522 0.16 -52.72 -53.77
C HIS A 522 -0.38 -53.65 -52.68
N LEU A 523 0.46 -54.09 -51.74
CA LEU A 523 0.07 -54.74 -50.50
C LEU A 523 -0.99 -53.87 -49.76
N ARG A 524 -2.28 -54.30 -49.80
CA ARG A 524 -3.30 -53.80 -48.87
C ARG A 524 -3.30 -54.73 -47.65
N ILE A 525 -2.54 -54.36 -46.62
CA ILE A 525 -2.77 -54.99 -45.31
C ILE A 525 -3.85 -54.14 -44.65
N SER A 526 -5.07 -54.63 -44.62
CA SER A 526 -6.20 -54.06 -43.90
C SER A 526 -6.05 -54.22 -42.40
#